data_b07ec41d6a9ec5578f020e3249c9e562
#
_entry.id   b07ec41d6a9ec5578f020e3249c9e562
#
_cell.length_a   1.000
_cell.length_b   1.000
_cell.length_c   1.000
_cell.angle_alpha   90.00
_cell.angle_beta   90.00
_cell.angle_gamma   90.00
#
_symmetry.space_group_name_H-M   'P 1'
#
loop_
_entity.id
_entity.type
_entity.pdbx_description
1 polymer ?
#
loop_
_entity_poly.entity_id
_entity_poly.type
_entity_poly.pdbx_seq_one_letter_code
_entity_poly.pdbx_strand_id
1 'polypeptide(L)'
;MRKLGLLFLSLCLSSTVSAQEKFTLALAQEYALDHAYGVQIAKLEIERAKQIYRQNLAYGLPQASASGQYIYNVELGALVTDFNGDGVLDELVFGTDYQAQAGLAVNQLIFDGSYVVGLMAAKVLKDGASIGMEQSKAELKREVAKAYHLALLSEESIGVLKANEGYLQDLAFEMQKMNEAGLVSKADADQMMLNYNNIKNAVRYAEGQAKVAKMLLKLQMGFPVQQEILLADQMDALVVDAAAASAMADIAFDPTKTVDYLGMENQVEGAELQLLNQKLGYLPSIGVSYQNNIQYMSGEANIFGDNAVDIPSSLVAGNISIPLFTSGNGRAKVQEAKIQRDQAKIGLQQMEDGLVMQHAALVNDFHQGIADYLAQKESAALAKRIRDQRRLEYKEGMTSSMELTQSEAQYQEALQAKFMAAQNALDKKSELEYLMTKQTQK
;
A
#
# COMPACT_ATOMS: atom_id res chain seq x y z
N MET A 1 61.23 -15.83 35.04
CA MET A 1 60.21 -16.73 35.64
C MET A 1 58.87 -16.33 35.23
N ARG A 2 58.22 -17.21 34.45
CA ARG A 2 56.90 -17.10 33.81
C ARG A 2 55.80 -17.06 34.82
N LYS A 3 54.81 -16.15 34.66
CA LYS A 3 53.50 -16.33 35.26
C LYS A 3 52.46 -16.24 34.13
N LEU A 4 51.94 -17.40 33.78
CA LEU A 4 50.78 -17.64 32.93
C LEU A 4 49.55 -17.14 33.67
N GLY A 5 48.85 -16.15 33.11
CA GLY A 5 47.52 -15.75 33.55
C GLY A 5 46.47 -16.38 32.63
N LEU A 6 45.74 -17.35 33.15
CA LEU A 6 44.53 -17.95 32.49
C LEU A 6 43.42 -16.91 32.45
N LEU A 7 43.09 -16.45 31.23
CA LEU A 7 41.88 -15.70 30.95
C LEU A 7 40.72 -16.69 30.79
N PHE A 8 39.87 -16.80 31.80
CA PHE A 8 38.59 -17.48 31.74
C PHE A 8 37.63 -16.62 30.90
N LEU A 9 37.47 -16.98 29.65
CA LEU A 9 36.45 -16.41 28.78
C LEU A 9 35.10 -17.05 29.15
N SER A 10 34.34 -16.43 30.06
CA SER A 10 32.98 -16.82 30.37
C SER A 10 32.08 -16.43 29.19
N LEU A 11 31.80 -17.38 28.33
CA LEU A 11 30.82 -17.29 27.28
C LEU A 11 29.41 -17.26 27.90
N CYS A 12 28.89 -16.08 28.21
CA CYS A 12 27.47 -15.90 28.53
C CYS A 12 26.67 -16.24 27.29
N LEU A 13 26.23 -17.51 27.20
CA LEU A 13 25.07 -17.85 26.37
C LEU A 13 23.86 -17.12 26.95
N SER A 14 23.60 -15.92 26.47
CA SER A 14 22.28 -15.29 26.57
C SER A 14 21.35 -16.11 25.69
N SER A 15 20.73 -17.15 26.26
CA SER A 15 19.52 -17.73 25.74
C SER A 15 18.50 -16.60 25.72
N THR A 16 18.29 -16.00 24.55
CA THR A 16 17.12 -15.16 24.29
C THR A 16 15.91 -16.07 24.44
N VAL A 17 15.36 -16.11 25.66
CA VAL A 17 13.97 -16.57 25.85
C VAL A 17 13.16 -15.60 24.99
N SER A 18 12.72 -16.07 23.84
CA SER A 18 11.77 -15.35 23.00
C SER A 18 10.50 -15.23 23.85
N ALA A 19 10.38 -14.16 24.60
CA ALA A 19 9.14 -13.84 25.29
C ALA A 19 8.07 -13.69 24.19
N GLN A 20 7.07 -14.55 24.20
CA GLN A 20 5.94 -14.42 23.31
C GLN A 20 5.29 -13.05 23.55
N GLU A 21 5.38 -12.18 22.56
CA GLU A 21 4.79 -10.84 22.64
C GLU A 21 3.26 -10.95 22.63
N LYS A 22 2.63 -10.30 23.62
CA LYS A 22 1.18 -10.22 23.73
C LYS A 22 0.68 -8.97 23.03
N PHE A 23 -0.22 -9.14 22.08
CA PHE A 23 -0.83 -8.04 21.36
C PHE A 23 -2.32 -7.94 21.67
N THR A 24 -2.77 -6.75 22.06
CA THR A 24 -4.15 -6.31 21.93
C THR A 24 -4.33 -5.71 20.53
N LEU A 25 -5.57 -5.51 20.09
CA LEU A 25 -5.85 -4.85 18.80
C LEU A 25 -5.16 -3.48 18.72
N ALA A 26 -5.24 -2.68 19.78
CA ALA A 26 -4.63 -1.35 19.83
C ALA A 26 -3.10 -1.42 19.68
N LEU A 27 -2.43 -2.31 20.42
CA LEU A 27 -0.98 -2.51 20.34
C LEU A 27 -0.55 -3.05 18.97
N ALA A 28 -1.35 -3.92 18.34
CA ALA A 28 -1.09 -4.44 17.01
C ALA A 28 -1.14 -3.33 15.95
N GLN A 29 -2.14 -2.44 16.05
CA GLN A 29 -2.26 -1.27 15.16
C GLN A 29 -1.12 -0.26 15.38
N GLU A 30 -0.75 0.01 16.63
CA GLU A 30 0.36 0.91 16.95
C GLU A 30 1.71 0.37 16.42
N TYR A 31 2.00 -0.90 16.68
CA TYR A 31 3.18 -1.57 16.13
C TYR A 31 3.24 -1.49 14.60
N ALA A 32 2.10 -1.75 13.94
CA ALA A 32 2.00 -1.73 12.49
C ALA A 32 2.30 -0.34 11.90
N LEU A 33 1.89 0.76 12.56
CA LEU A 33 2.17 2.12 12.09
C LEU A 33 3.67 2.43 11.99
N ASP A 34 4.50 1.74 12.77
CA ASP A 34 5.95 1.92 12.72
C ASP A 34 6.67 0.91 11.82
N HIS A 35 6.14 -0.31 11.69
CA HIS A 35 6.86 -1.43 11.10
C HIS A 35 6.26 -1.96 9.79
N ALA A 36 4.97 -1.70 9.49
CA ALA A 36 4.33 -2.24 8.29
C ALA A 36 4.96 -1.71 7.00
N TYR A 37 5.11 -2.59 6.02
CA TYR A 37 5.71 -2.27 4.72
C TYR A 37 4.99 -1.15 3.99
N GLY A 38 3.65 -1.10 4.05
CA GLY A 38 2.86 -0.05 3.40
C GLY A 38 3.20 1.35 3.91
N VAL A 39 3.36 1.52 5.23
CA VAL A 39 3.75 2.80 5.83
C VAL A 39 5.19 3.17 5.49
N GLN A 40 6.11 2.19 5.45
CA GLN A 40 7.49 2.44 5.03
C GLN A 40 7.56 2.91 3.58
N ILE A 41 6.79 2.29 2.68
CA ILE A 41 6.66 2.72 1.28
C ILE A 41 6.09 4.13 1.20
N ALA A 42 5.03 4.45 1.95
CA ALA A 42 4.43 5.78 1.96
C ALA A 42 5.40 6.86 2.49
N LYS A 43 6.25 6.54 3.48
CA LYS A 43 7.36 7.42 3.93
C LYS A 43 8.34 7.71 2.79
N LEU A 44 8.73 6.69 2.03
CA LEU A 44 9.63 6.84 0.87
C LEU A 44 8.98 7.65 -0.26
N GLU A 45 7.66 7.53 -0.47
CA GLU A 45 6.94 8.34 -1.45
C GLU A 45 6.97 9.85 -1.11
N ILE A 46 6.88 10.22 0.17
CA ILE A 46 7.06 11.60 0.60
C ILE A 46 8.48 12.08 0.27
N GLU A 47 9.50 11.26 0.54
CA GLU A 47 10.88 11.63 0.21
C GLU A 47 11.09 11.71 -1.32
N ARG A 48 10.47 10.82 -2.09
CA ARG A 48 10.47 10.89 -3.55
C ARG A 48 9.85 12.20 -4.06
N ALA A 49 8.69 12.57 -3.52
CA ALA A 49 8.02 13.84 -3.88
C ALA A 49 8.88 15.06 -3.53
N LYS A 50 9.59 15.04 -2.39
CA LYS A 50 10.56 16.09 -2.05
C LYS A 50 11.70 16.19 -3.08
N GLN A 51 12.21 15.05 -3.58
CA GLN A 51 13.26 15.06 -4.60
C GLN A 51 12.73 15.58 -5.95
N ILE A 52 11.51 15.22 -6.33
CA ILE A 52 10.85 15.76 -7.53
C ILE A 52 10.70 17.28 -7.42
N TYR A 53 10.30 17.80 -6.24
CA TYR A 53 10.25 19.24 -6.01
C TYR A 53 11.63 19.89 -6.19
N ARG A 54 12.71 19.29 -5.63
CA ARG A 54 14.08 19.79 -5.79
C ARG A 54 14.57 19.73 -7.24
N GLN A 55 14.20 18.69 -7.98
CA GLN A 55 14.51 18.58 -9.42
C GLN A 55 13.84 19.71 -10.19
N ASN A 56 12.55 19.97 -9.95
CA ASN A 56 11.86 21.09 -10.59
C ASN A 56 12.48 22.43 -10.20
N LEU A 57 12.86 22.64 -8.94
CA LEU A 57 13.56 23.85 -8.53
C LEU A 57 14.89 24.01 -9.25
N ALA A 58 15.64 22.93 -9.44
CA ALA A 58 16.93 22.94 -10.10
C ALA A 58 16.86 23.38 -11.58
N TYR A 59 15.75 23.12 -12.29
CA TYR A 59 15.58 23.60 -13.67
C TYR A 59 15.67 25.13 -13.81
N GLY A 60 15.30 25.88 -12.77
CA GLY A 60 15.43 27.33 -12.73
C GLY A 60 16.84 27.83 -12.39
N LEU A 61 17.76 26.96 -11.99
CA LEU A 61 19.15 27.30 -11.66
C LEU A 61 20.06 27.15 -12.87
N PRO A 62 21.25 27.77 -12.88
CA PRO A 62 22.23 27.59 -13.97
C PRO A 62 22.57 26.12 -14.19
N GLN A 63 22.46 25.66 -15.42
CA GLN A 63 22.83 24.29 -15.85
C GLN A 63 24.14 24.36 -16.62
N ALA A 64 25.18 23.74 -16.11
CA ALA A 64 26.48 23.64 -16.77
C ALA A 64 26.71 22.25 -17.34
N SER A 65 27.14 22.18 -18.58
CA SER A 65 27.50 20.94 -19.27
C SER A 65 28.84 21.09 -20.03
N ALA A 66 29.58 20.03 -20.08
CA ALA A 66 30.77 19.91 -20.94
C ALA A 66 30.49 18.88 -22.02
N SER A 67 30.95 19.16 -23.24
CA SER A 67 30.85 18.25 -24.38
C SER A 67 32.20 18.12 -25.09
N GLY A 68 32.47 16.95 -25.64
CA GLY A 68 33.62 16.68 -26.46
C GLY A 68 33.22 15.81 -27.64
N GLN A 69 33.74 16.13 -28.81
CA GLN A 69 33.48 15.38 -30.02
C GLN A 69 34.79 15.24 -30.82
N TYR A 70 35.03 14.09 -31.39
CA TYR A 70 36.08 13.82 -32.33
C TYR A 70 35.46 13.27 -33.61
N ILE A 71 35.81 13.88 -34.76
CA ILE A 71 35.22 13.57 -36.05
C ILE A 71 36.38 13.22 -37.00
N TYR A 72 36.22 12.12 -37.70
CA TYR A 72 37.00 11.78 -38.87
C TYR A 72 36.08 11.86 -40.10
N ASN A 73 36.37 12.77 -40.99
CA ASN A 73 35.65 12.91 -42.25
C ASN A 73 36.27 11.94 -43.27
N VAL A 74 35.54 10.90 -43.64
CA VAL A 74 35.97 9.89 -44.63
C VAL A 74 36.09 10.54 -46.02
N GLU A 75 35.21 11.48 -46.32
CA GLU A 75 35.21 12.29 -47.53
C GLU A 75 34.90 13.72 -47.14
N LEU A 76 35.69 14.66 -47.64
CA LEU A 76 35.49 16.09 -47.43
C LEU A 76 34.47 16.65 -48.41
N GLY A 77 33.64 17.57 -47.94
CA GLY A 77 32.73 18.30 -48.82
C GLY A 77 33.49 19.23 -49.76
N ALA A 78 33.09 19.27 -51.01
CA ALA A 78 33.65 20.18 -52.01
C ALA A 78 32.58 21.15 -52.55
N LEU A 79 32.95 22.39 -52.73
CA LEU A 79 32.19 23.37 -53.53
C LEU A 79 32.66 23.34 -54.96
N VAL A 80 31.76 23.02 -55.87
CA VAL A 80 32.04 22.99 -57.29
C VAL A 80 31.45 24.24 -57.96
N THR A 81 32.25 25.16 -58.38
CA THR A 81 31.81 26.40 -59.03
C THR A 81 32.94 26.89 -60.02
N ASP A 82 32.55 27.68 -60.98
CA ASP A 82 33.48 28.39 -61.85
C ASP A 82 33.97 29.67 -61.13
N PHE A 83 35.12 29.61 -60.47
CA PHE A 83 35.69 30.72 -59.72
C PHE A 83 36.32 31.80 -60.54
N ASN A 84 36.79 31.47 -61.78
CA ASN A 84 37.57 32.38 -62.67
C ASN A 84 36.76 32.84 -63.89
N GLY A 85 35.54 32.30 -64.13
CA GLY A 85 34.63 32.68 -65.19
C GLY A 85 35.06 32.13 -66.58
N ASP A 86 35.87 31.07 -66.64
CA ASP A 86 36.37 30.46 -67.89
C ASP A 86 35.42 29.34 -68.38
N GLY A 87 34.33 29.06 -67.72
CA GLY A 87 33.35 28.03 -68.08
C GLY A 87 33.74 26.63 -67.64
N VAL A 88 34.82 26.45 -66.88
CA VAL A 88 35.27 25.18 -66.32
C VAL A 88 34.89 25.21 -64.81
N LEU A 89 34.33 24.11 -64.33
CA LEU A 89 33.98 24.00 -62.89
C LEU A 89 35.21 23.62 -62.05
N ASP A 90 35.59 24.51 -61.14
CA ASP A 90 36.65 24.25 -60.19
C ASP A 90 36.06 23.58 -58.91
N GLU A 91 36.81 22.67 -58.32
CA GLU A 91 36.46 21.99 -57.08
C GLU A 91 37.28 22.56 -55.91
N LEU A 92 36.62 23.18 -54.92
CA LEU A 92 37.27 23.64 -53.72
C LEU A 92 36.86 22.76 -52.56
N VAL A 93 37.75 21.95 -52.01
CA VAL A 93 37.52 21.07 -50.88
C VAL A 93 37.58 21.89 -49.60
N PHE A 94 36.58 21.73 -48.75
CA PHE A 94 36.49 22.45 -47.47
C PHE A 94 36.60 21.51 -46.26
N GLY A 95 37.32 21.98 -45.22
CA GLY A 95 37.49 21.27 -43.95
C GLY A 95 38.79 20.52 -43.86
N THR A 96 38.89 19.68 -42.88
CA THR A 96 40.05 18.82 -42.61
C THR A 96 39.57 17.40 -42.30
N ASP A 97 40.40 16.41 -42.53
CA ASP A 97 40.07 15.01 -42.30
C ASP A 97 39.74 14.75 -40.84
N TYR A 98 40.40 15.42 -39.91
CA TYR A 98 40.21 15.25 -38.48
C TYR A 98 39.79 16.55 -37.83
N GLN A 99 38.77 16.47 -36.99
CA GLN A 99 38.26 17.57 -36.19
C GLN A 99 38.00 17.11 -34.78
N ALA A 100 38.32 17.94 -33.80
CA ALA A 100 37.87 17.74 -32.44
C ALA A 100 37.30 19.04 -31.91
N GLN A 101 36.26 18.90 -31.12
CA GLN A 101 35.64 20.02 -30.45
C GLN A 101 35.48 19.70 -28.97
N ALA A 102 35.85 20.63 -28.11
CA ALA A 102 35.55 20.59 -26.70
C ALA A 102 34.86 21.90 -26.29
N GLY A 103 33.85 21.78 -25.44
CA GLY A 103 33.07 22.96 -25.06
C GLY A 103 32.46 22.87 -23.65
N LEU A 104 32.30 24.05 -23.10
CA LEU A 104 31.51 24.28 -21.88
C LEU A 104 30.29 25.14 -22.26
N ALA A 105 29.11 24.71 -21.81
CA ALA A 105 27.88 25.49 -21.94
C ALA A 105 27.24 25.69 -20.56
N VAL A 106 26.86 26.92 -20.29
CA VAL A 106 26.05 27.24 -19.09
C VAL A 106 24.74 27.87 -19.58
N ASN A 107 23.62 27.25 -19.23
CA ASN A 107 22.29 27.73 -19.59
C ASN A 107 21.55 28.16 -18.31
N GLN A 108 20.94 29.33 -18.36
CA GLN A 108 20.14 29.88 -17.27
C GLN A 108 18.75 30.23 -17.78
N LEU A 109 17.73 29.62 -17.17
CA LEU A 109 16.35 30.01 -17.38
C LEU A 109 16.10 31.32 -16.63
N ILE A 110 15.62 32.35 -17.34
CA ILE A 110 15.26 33.66 -16.75
C ILE A 110 13.77 33.72 -16.49
N PHE A 111 12.98 33.28 -17.46
CA PHE A 111 11.52 33.26 -17.35
C PHE A 111 10.93 32.16 -18.23
N ASP A 112 10.03 31.38 -17.65
CA ASP A 112 9.17 30.43 -18.34
C ASP A 112 7.91 30.22 -17.51
N GLY A 113 6.72 30.44 -18.11
CA GLY A 113 5.45 30.26 -17.41
C GLY A 113 5.20 28.82 -16.97
N SER A 114 5.65 27.85 -17.78
CA SER A 114 5.50 26.43 -17.45
C SER A 114 6.40 26.01 -16.28
N TYR A 115 7.57 26.61 -16.13
CA TYR A 115 8.45 26.41 -14.99
C TYR A 115 7.77 26.83 -13.66
N VAL A 116 7.15 28.00 -13.64
CA VAL A 116 6.45 28.50 -12.45
C VAL A 116 5.33 27.54 -12.03
N VAL A 117 4.52 27.11 -13.00
CA VAL A 117 3.46 26.12 -12.73
C VAL A 117 4.04 24.75 -12.34
N GLY A 118 5.15 24.35 -12.95
CA GLY A 118 5.86 23.14 -12.59
C GLY A 118 6.27 23.08 -11.11
N LEU A 119 6.72 24.21 -10.55
CA LEU A 119 7.00 24.33 -9.12
C LEU A 119 5.74 24.19 -8.26
N MET A 120 4.63 24.83 -8.67
CA MET A 120 3.34 24.70 -7.99
C MET A 120 2.84 23.27 -8.04
N ALA A 121 2.91 22.62 -9.19
CA ALA A 121 2.51 21.21 -9.38
C ALA A 121 3.37 20.25 -8.54
N ALA A 122 4.67 20.49 -8.44
CA ALA A 122 5.56 19.70 -7.59
C ALA A 122 5.23 19.87 -6.09
N LYS A 123 4.72 21.04 -5.67
CA LYS A 123 4.19 21.23 -4.31
C LYS A 123 2.93 20.43 -4.10
N VAL A 124 1.96 20.50 -5.02
CA VAL A 124 0.71 19.71 -4.96
C VAL A 124 1.02 18.20 -4.92
N LEU A 125 2.00 17.73 -5.70
CA LEU A 125 2.47 16.35 -5.63
C LEU A 125 3.00 15.98 -4.24
N LYS A 126 3.76 16.86 -3.59
CA LYS A 126 4.26 16.65 -2.23
C LYS A 126 3.12 16.62 -1.21
N ASP A 127 2.15 17.52 -1.33
CA ASP A 127 0.98 17.57 -0.46
C ASP A 127 0.11 16.30 -0.66
N GLY A 128 -0.06 15.85 -1.91
CA GLY A 128 -0.70 14.57 -2.24
C GLY A 128 0.00 13.35 -1.65
N ALA A 129 1.34 13.32 -1.65
CA ALA A 129 2.09 12.25 -0.99
C ALA A 129 1.86 12.23 0.54
N SER A 130 1.68 13.40 1.16
CA SER A 130 1.34 13.51 2.58
C SER A 130 -0.07 13.00 2.87
N ILE A 131 -1.04 13.32 2.02
CA ILE A 131 -2.41 12.78 2.10
C ILE A 131 -2.38 11.25 1.92
N GLY A 132 -1.66 10.74 0.92
CA GLY A 132 -1.49 9.31 0.68
C GLY A 132 -0.86 8.56 1.87
N MET A 133 0.03 9.22 2.63
CA MET A 133 0.57 8.66 3.87
C MET A 133 -0.52 8.50 4.94
N GLU A 134 -1.39 9.50 5.13
CA GLU A 134 -2.49 9.42 6.10
C GLU A 134 -3.54 8.37 5.66
N GLN A 135 -3.81 8.27 4.37
CA GLN A 135 -4.66 7.22 3.81
C GLN A 135 -4.07 5.83 4.06
N SER A 136 -2.77 5.64 3.80
CA SER A 136 -2.07 4.37 4.06
C SER A 136 -2.10 3.97 5.54
N LYS A 137 -1.99 4.93 6.46
CA LYS A 137 -2.11 4.67 7.91
C LYS A 137 -3.53 4.25 8.31
N ALA A 138 -4.55 4.94 7.78
CA ALA A 138 -5.94 4.62 8.05
C ALA A 138 -6.31 3.23 7.51
N GLU A 139 -5.90 2.94 6.27
CA GLU A 139 -6.10 1.64 5.64
C GLU A 139 -5.39 0.52 6.40
N LEU A 140 -4.12 0.74 6.81
CA LEU A 140 -3.37 -0.22 7.59
C LEU A 140 -4.06 -0.56 8.90
N LYS A 141 -4.60 0.43 9.64
CA LYS A 141 -5.35 0.19 10.88
C LYS A 141 -6.56 -0.70 10.62
N ARG A 142 -7.30 -0.46 9.53
CA ARG A 142 -8.43 -1.29 9.11
C ARG A 142 -8.01 -2.71 8.79
N GLU A 143 -6.97 -2.90 7.98
CA GLU A 143 -6.52 -4.22 7.56
C GLU A 143 -5.92 -5.03 8.73
N VAL A 144 -5.19 -4.37 9.64
CA VAL A 144 -4.68 -5.01 10.87
C VAL A 144 -5.86 -5.42 11.77
N ALA A 145 -6.90 -4.60 11.89
CA ALA A 145 -8.08 -4.94 12.67
C ALA A 145 -8.78 -6.18 12.10
N LYS A 146 -9.04 -6.22 10.79
CA LYS A 146 -9.64 -7.39 10.12
C LYS A 146 -8.80 -8.66 10.30
N ALA A 147 -7.48 -8.57 10.12
CA ALA A 147 -6.58 -9.70 10.32
C ALA A 147 -6.53 -10.16 11.79
N TYR A 148 -6.59 -9.21 12.74
CA TYR A 148 -6.63 -9.49 14.17
C TYR A 148 -7.94 -10.21 14.57
N HIS A 149 -9.08 -9.71 14.08
CA HIS A 149 -10.39 -10.35 14.34
C HIS A 149 -10.42 -11.78 13.78
N LEU A 150 -9.91 -11.99 12.58
CA LEU A 150 -9.83 -13.32 11.97
C LEU A 150 -8.93 -14.27 12.77
N ALA A 151 -7.76 -13.79 13.22
CA ALA A 151 -6.84 -14.59 14.03
C ALA A 151 -7.45 -14.94 15.39
N LEU A 152 -8.09 -13.98 16.05
CA LEU A 152 -8.76 -14.16 17.35
C LEU A 152 -9.93 -15.14 17.24
N LEU A 153 -10.79 -14.98 16.23
CA LEU A 153 -11.88 -15.89 15.91
C LEU A 153 -11.39 -17.33 15.75
N SER A 154 -10.31 -17.48 14.98
CA SER A 154 -9.74 -18.80 14.71
C SER A 154 -9.20 -19.47 15.99
N GLU A 155 -8.57 -18.71 16.90
CA GLU A 155 -8.11 -19.23 18.20
C GLU A 155 -9.26 -19.64 19.12
N GLU A 156 -10.29 -18.79 19.26
CA GLU A 156 -11.45 -19.09 20.08
C GLU A 156 -12.21 -20.33 19.54
N SER A 157 -12.36 -20.43 18.22
CA SER A 157 -12.96 -21.59 17.56
C SER A 157 -12.23 -22.89 17.89
N ILE A 158 -10.89 -22.91 17.84
CA ILE A 158 -10.08 -24.09 18.20
C ILE A 158 -10.33 -24.48 19.65
N GLY A 159 -10.40 -23.54 20.57
CA GLY A 159 -10.67 -23.83 21.98
C GLY A 159 -11.96 -24.63 22.17
N VAL A 160 -13.03 -24.22 21.49
CA VAL A 160 -14.32 -24.92 21.57
C VAL A 160 -14.28 -26.28 20.86
N LEU A 161 -13.66 -26.36 19.67
CA LEU A 161 -13.54 -27.61 18.93
C LEU A 161 -12.73 -28.66 19.72
N LYS A 162 -11.64 -28.27 20.39
CA LYS A 162 -10.82 -29.16 21.24
C LYS A 162 -11.60 -29.66 22.47
N ALA A 163 -12.35 -28.78 23.10
CA ALA A 163 -13.21 -29.20 24.22
C ALA A 163 -14.26 -30.23 23.78
N ASN A 164 -14.80 -30.08 22.57
CA ASN A 164 -15.74 -31.04 21.98
C ASN A 164 -15.04 -32.33 21.52
N GLU A 165 -13.84 -32.24 20.95
CA GLU A 165 -13.03 -33.42 20.58
C GLU A 165 -12.77 -34.30 21.80
N GLY A 166 -12.35 -33.71 22.94
CA GLY A 166 -12.13 -34.46 24.18
C GLY A 166 -13.38 -35.19 24.63
N TYR A 167 -14.54 -34.54 24.65
CA TYR A 167 -15.81 -35.20 25.04
C TYR A 167 -16.17 -36.35 24.08
N LEU A 168 -16.11 -36.15 22.77
CA LEU A 168 -16.45 -37.18 21.80
C LEU A 168 -15.43 -38.34 21.77
N GLN A 169 -14.16 -38.05 22.08
CA GLN A 169 -13.14 -39.09 22.26
C GLN A 169 -13.49 -40.03 23.41
N ASP A 170 -13.79 -39.49 24.59
CA ASP A 170 -14.16 -40.24 25.78
C ASP A 170 -15.40 -41.06 25.50
N LEU A 171 -16.44 -40.44 24.91
CA LEU A 171 -17.70 -41.11 24.59
C LEU A 171 -17.52 -42.26 23.55
N ALA A 172 -16.77 -42.05 22.48
CA ALA A 172 -16.51 -43.07 21.47
C ALA A 172 -15.78 -44.28 22.08
N PHE A 173 -14.83 -44.01 22.99
CA PHE A 173 -14.09 -45.10 23.67
C PHE A 173 -14.99 -45.85 24.67
N GLU A 174 -15.85 -45.17 25.41
CA GLU A 174 -16.84 -45.79 26.29
C GLU A 174 -17.83 -46.69 25.52
N MET A 175 -18.38 -46.16 24.40
CA MET A 175 -19.30 -46.90 23.52
C MET A 175 -18.66 -48.13 22.89
N GLN A 176 -17.39 -48.05 22.53
CA GLN A 176 -16.67 -49.23 22.03
C GLN A 176 -16.54 -50.35 23.07
N LYS A 177 -16.23 -50.00 24.34
CA LYS A 177 -16.17 -50.96 25.44
C LYS A 177 -17.54 -51.55 25.75
N MET A 178 -18.59 -50.74 25.74
CA MET A 178 -19.96 -51.19 25.95
C MET A 178 -20.41 -52.16 24.83
N ASN A 179 -20.01 -51.90 23.60
CA ASN A 179 -20.26 -52.82 22.47
C ASN A 179 -19.53 -54.17 22.65
N GLU A 180 -18.25 -54.14 23.07
CA GLU A 180 -17.46 -55.36 23.39
C GLU A 180 -18.13 -56.16 24.52
N ALA A 181 -18.79 -55.51 25.47
CA ALA A 181 -19.58 -56.16 26.54
C ALA A 181 -20.99 -56.54 26.10
N GLY A 182 -21.38 -56.27 24.84
CA GLY A 182 -22.72 -56.61 24.32
C GLY A 182 -23.87 -55.69 24.83
N LEU A 183 -23.54 -54.55 25.42
CA LEU A 183 -24.48 -53.64 26.03
C LEU A 183 -25.09 -52.58 25.06
N VAL A 184 -24.39 -52.29 23.97
CA VAL A 184 -24.85 -51.38 22.92
C VAL A 184 -24.65 -51.98 21.55
N SER A 185 -25.37 -51.49 20.54
CA SER A 185 -25.23 -51.97 19.16
C SER A 185 -23.88 -51.53 18.55
N LYS A 186 -23.37 -52.31 17.61
CA LYS A 186 -22.18 -51.94 16.85
C LYS A 186 -22.40 -50.65 16.07
N ALA A 187 -23.60 -50.42 15.55
CA ALA A 187 -23.97 -49.22 14.80
C ALA A 187 -23.83 -47.93 15.66
N ASP A 188 -24.23 -48.00 16.94
CA ASP A 188 -24.09 -46.85 17.87
C ASP A 188 -22.63 -46.59 18.20
N ALA A 189 -21.81 -47.61 18.43
CA ALA A 189 -20.37 -47.47 18.66
C ALA A 189 -19.65 -46.91 17.43
N ASP A 190 -19.97 -47.42 16.24
CA ASP A 190 -19.39 -46.93 14.96
C ASP A 190 -19.82 -45.47 14.69
N GLN A 191 -21.07 -45.07 15.03
CA GLN A 191 -21.54 -43.68 14.90
C GLN A 191 -20.75 -42.75 15.80
N MET A 192 -20.48 -43.11 17.05
CA MET A 192 -19.70 -42.26 17.97
C MET A 192 -18.24 -42.18 17.52
N MET A 193 -17.65 -43.23 17.00
CA MET A 193 -16.31 -43.23 16.43
C MET A 193 -16.24 -42.30 15.17
N LEU A 194 -17.26 -42.35 14.33
CA LEU A 194 -17.38 -41.45 13.17
C LEU A 194 -17.43 -39.97 13.61
N ASN A 195 -18.25 -39.68 14.62
CA ASN A 195 -18.36 -38.31 15.17
C ASN A 195 -17.02 -37.84 15.75
N TYR A 196 -16.30 -38.65 16.51
CA TYR A 196 -14.97 -38.34 17.01
C TYR A 196 -13.98 -38.08 15.86
N ASN A 197 -13.97 -38.93 14.83
CA ASN A 197 -13.07 -38.71 13.67
C ASN A 197 -13.39 -37.43 12.92
N ASN A 198 -14.65 -37.07 12.78
CA ASN A 198 -15.08 -35.83 12.13
C ASN A 198 -14.61 -34.59 12.91
N ILE A 199 -14.82 -34.56 14.23
CA ILE A 199 -14.38 -33.42 15.05
C ILE A 199 -12.86 -33.31 15.11
N LYS A 200 -12.15 -34.44 15.20
CA LYS A 200 -10.68 -34.49 15.14
C LYS A 200 -10.12 -33.89 13.86
N ASN A 201 -10.76 -34.17 12.72
CA ASN A 201 -10.38 -33.59 11.45
C ASN A 201 -10.72 -32.09 11.43
N ALA A 202 -11.85 -31.67 11.97
CA ALA A 202 -12.22 -30.25 12.09
C ALA A 202 -11.22 -29.47 12.94
N VAL A 203 -10.75 -30.04 14.07
CA VAL A 203 -9.70 -29.42 14.91
C VAL A 203 -8.42 -29.21 14.11
N ARG A 204 -7.93 -30.25 13.41
CA ARG A 204 -6.71 -30.13 12.58
C ARG A 204 -6.84 -29.06 11.49
N TYR A 205 -7.98 -28.99 10.84
CA TYR A 205 -8.26 -27.97 9.83
C TYR A 205 -8.27 -26.57 10.46
N ALA A 206 -8.96 -26.38 11.59
CA ALA A 206 -9.02 -25.13 12.30
C ALA A 206 -7.64 -24.65 12.79
N GLU A 207 -6.79 -25.57 13.29
CA GLU A 207 -5.40 -25.27 13.68
C GLU A 207 -4.57 -24.75 12.49
N GLY A 208 -4.75 -25.39 11.32
CA GLY A 208 -4.13 -24.92 10.09
C GLY A 208 -4.57 -23.50 9.70
N GLN A 209 -5.88 -23.24 9.76
CA GLN A 209 -6.45 -21.92 9.45
C GLN A 209 -5.99 -20.85 10.45
N ALA A 210 -5.98 -21.13 11.74
CA ALA A 210 -5.51 -20.21 12.76
C ALA A 210 -4.03 -19.84 12.58
N LYS A 211 -3.20 -20.80 12.20
CA LYS A 211 -1.81 -20.54 11.85
C LYS A 211 -1.69 -19.57 10.67
N VAL A 212 -2.46 -19.78 9.62
CA VAL A 212 -2.49 -18.88 8.44
C VAL A 212 -3.01 -17.50 8.81
N ALA A 213 -4.10 -17.42 9.60
CA ALA A 213 -4.67 -16.14 10.07
C ALA A 213 -3.65 -15.33 10.90
N LYS A 214 -2.92 -15.98 11.82
CA LYS A 214 -1.82 -15.33 12.56
C LYS A 214 -0.67 -14.91 11.66
N MET A 215 -0.33 -15.69 10.64
CA MET A 215 0.70 -15.29 9.67
C MET A 215 0.25 -14.07 8.87
N LEU A 216 -1.03 -13.98 8.49
CA LEU A 216 -1.59 -12.82 7.83
C LEU A 216 -1.51 -11.57 8.72
N LEU A 217 -1.92 -11.69 9.99
CA LEU A 217 -1.81 -10.58 10.95
C LEU A 217 -0.35 -10.10 11.09
N LYS A 218 0.60 -11.02 11.28
CA LYS A 218 2.03 -10.69 11.35
C LYS A 218 2.53 -9.98 10.10
N LEU A 219 2.10 -10.43 8.92
CA LEU A 219 2.45 -9.80 7.64
C LEU A 219 1.92 -8.35 7.58
N GLN A 220 0.65 -8.14 7.94
CA GLN A 220 0.05 -6.81 7.96
C GLN A 220 0.73 -5.87 8.96
N MET A 221 1.12 -6.40 10.12
CA MET A 221 1.87 -5.64 11.13
C MET A 221 3.32 -5.34 10.72
N GLY A 222 3.90 -6.03 9.74
CA GLY A 222 5.34 -6.01 9.48
C GLY A 222 6.14 -6.75 10.55
N PHE A 223 5.50 -7.67 11.27
CA PHE A 223 6.13 -8.50 12.30
C PHE A 223 6.76 -9.75 11.68
N PRO A 224 7.92 -10.26 12.20
CA PRO A 224 8.55 -11.46 11.66
C PRO A 224 7.61 -12.67 11.69
N VAL A 225 7.31 -13.25 10.51
CA VAL A 225 6.28 -14.29 10.34
C VAL A 225 6.61 -15.58 11.11
N GLN A 226 7.90 -15.86 11.37
CA GLN A 226 8.37 -17.04 12.08
C GLN A 226 8.24 -16.95 13.61
N GLN A 227 8.14 -15.73 14.17
CA GLN A 227 8.01 -15.55 15.62
C GLN A 227 6.56 -15.77 16.06
N GLU A 228 6.38 -16.35 17.24
CA GLU A 228 5.05 -16.59 17.81
C GLU A 228 4.50 -15.33 18.49
N ILE A 229 3.21 -15.11 18.33
CA ILE A 229 2.47 -14.02 18.99
C ILE A 229 1.30 -14.60 19.78
N LEU A 230 0.92 -13.92 20.87
CA LEU A 230 -0.27 -14.18 21.64
C LEU A 230 -1.26 -13.05 21.48
N LEU A 231 -2.52 -13.38 21.22
CA LEU A 231 -3.62 -12.42 21.21
C LEU A 231 -4.16 -12.28 22.63
N ALA A 232 -4.35 -11.03 23.07
CA ALA A 232 -4.71 -10.75 24.46
C ALA A 232 -6.21 -10.47 24.66
N ASP A 233 -6.93 -10.09 23.59
CA ASP A 233 -8.34 -9.74 23.64
C ASP A 233 -9.23 -10.99 23.56
N GLN A 234 -10.52 -10.80 23.86
CA GLN A 234 -11.58 -11.77 23.65
C GLN A 234 -12.61 -11.18 22.68
N MET A 235 -13.12 -11.98 21.75
CA MET A 235 -14.06 -11.55 20.72
C MET A 235 -15.32 -10.91 21.32
N ASP A 236 -15.93 -11.57 22.31
CA ASP A 236 -17.13 -11.07 22.98
C ASP A 236 -16.92 -9.70 23.66
N ALA A 237 -15.74 -9.46 24.25
CA ALA A 237 -15.39 -8.17 24.85
C ALA A 237 -15.26 -7.07 23.80
N LEU A 238 -14.56 -7.35 22.68
CA LEU A 238 -14.41 -6.39 21.59
C LEU A 238 -15.77 -5.99 20.98
N VAL A 239 -16.73 -6.93 20.86
CA VAL A 239 -18.07 -6.60 20.34
C VAL A 239 -18.89 -5.79 21.36
N VAL A 240 -18.76 -6.07 22.66
CA VAL A 240 -19.41 -5.26 23.70
C VAL A 240 -18.87 -3.83 23.71
N ASP A 241 -17.56 -3.66 23.60
CA ASP A 241 -16.93 -2.34 23.48
C ASP A 241 -17.36 -1.64 22.19
N ALA A 242 -17.48 -2.37 21.07
CA ALA A 242 -17.99 -1.84 19.83
C ALA A 242 -19.44 -1.37 19.95
N ALA A 243 -20.31 -2.15 20.60
CA ALA A 243 -21.70 -1.78 20.85
C ALA A 243 -21.82 -0.55 21.76
N ALA A 244 -20.98 -0.42 22.79
CA ALA A 244 -20.93 0.77 23.66
C ALA A 244 -20.46 2.02 22.89
N ALA A 245 -19.59 1.84 21.89
CA ALA A 245 -19.10 2.91 21.01
C ALA A 245 -20.07 3.25 19.85
N SER A 246 -21.26 2.63 19.78
CA SER A 246 -22.22 2.85 18.68
C SER A 246 -22.67 4.31 18.55
N ALA A 247 -22.61 5.10 19.64
CA ALA A 247 -22.82 6.56 19.58
C ALA A 247 -21.84 7.30 18.64
N MET A 248 -20.70 6.70 18.26
CA MET A 248 -19.81 7.25 17.22
C MET A 248 -20.48 7.25 15.84
N ALA A 249 -21.41 6.33 15.58
CA ALA A 249 -22.15 6.26 14.33
C ALA A 249 -23.14 7.43 14.16
N ASP A 250 -23.55 8.07 15.25
CA ASP A 250 -24.48 9.20 15.27
C ASP A 250 -23.77 10.57 15.15
N ILE A 251 -22.44 10.58 15.07
CA ILE A 251 -21.68 11.82 14.85
C ILE A 251 -21.98 12.36 13.44
N ALA A 252 -22.23 13.67 13.32
CA ALA A 252 -22.47 14.29 12.05
C ALA A 252 -21.28 14.05 11.10
N PHE A 253 -21.54 13.34 10.01
CA PHE A 253 -20.53 12.98 9.02
C PHE A 253 -20.27 14.15 8.05
N ASP A 254 -19.02 14.53 7.90
CA ASP A 254 -18.55 15.55 6.98
C ASP A 254 -17.65 14.88 5.92
N PRO A 255 -18.13 14.59 4.71
CA PRO A 255 -17.35 13.90 3.69
C PRO A 255 -16.06 14.66 3.32
N THR A 256 -16.05 16.00 3.45
CA THR A 256 -14.90 16.84 3.07
C THR A 256 -13.67 16.63 3.96
N LYS A 257 -13.84 16.02 5.12
CA LYS A 257 -12.76 15.73 6.06
C LYS A 257 -12.17 14.32 5.89
N THR A 258 -12.73 13.51 5.00
CA THR A 258 -12.19 12.17 4.77
C THR A 258 -10.87 12.23 4.01
N VAL A 259 -10.00 11.23 4.22
CA VAL A 259 -8.72 11.16 3.50
C VAL A 259 -8.93 10.94 2.01
N ASP A 260 -9.98 10.24 1.62
CA ASP A 260 -10.34 9.97 0.23
C ASP A 260 -10.80 11.24 -0.49
N TYR A 261 -11.63 12.07 0.15
CA TYR A 261 -12.04 13.37 -0.40
C TYR A 261 -10.83 14.29 -0.58
N LEU A 262 -9.96 14.41 0.43
CA LEU A 262 -8.75 15.24 0.36
C LEU A 262 -7.80 14.77 -0.75
N GLY A 263 -7.72 13.45 -1.00
CA GLY A 263 -6.97 12.89 -2.13
C GLY A 263 -7.52 13.33 -3.48
N MET A 264 -8.86 13.29 -3.65
CA MET A 264 -9.53 13.73 -4.87
C MET A 264 -9.45 15.26 -5.05
N GLU A 265 -9.59 16.05 -3.97
CA GLU A 265 -9.41 17.49 -3.99
C GLU A 265 -8.00 17.87 -4.47
N ASN A 266 -6.96 17.18 -4.00
CA ASN A 266 -5.58 17.35 -4.46
C ASN A 266 -5.43 17.02 -5.97
N GLN A 267 -6.17 16.04 -6.49
CA GLN A 267 -6.21 15.76 -7.94
C GLN A 267 -6.89 16.88 -8.74
N VAL A 268 -7.95 17.50 -8.20
CA VAL A 268 -8.59 18.67 -8.81
C VAL A 268 -7.61 19.83 -8.88
N GLU A 269 -6.87 20.11 -7.80
CA GLU A 269 -5.83 21.15 -7.79
C GLU A 269 -4.75 20.88 -8.84
N GLY A 270 -4.31 19.63 -8.97
CA GLY A 270 -3.38 19.20 -10.03
C GLY A 270 -3.93 19.49 -11.45
N ALA A 271 -5.22 19.20 -11.70
CA ALA A 271 -5.86 19.48 -12.97
C ALA A 271 -6.02 20.97 -13.25
N GLU A 272 -6.26 21.79 -12.23
CA GLU A 272 -6.28 23.25 -12.34
C GLU A 272 -4.91 23.82 -12.71
N LEU A 273 -3.84 23.28 -12.10
CA LEU A 273 -2.47 23.65 -12.47
C LEU A 273 -2.13 23.19 -13.89
N GLN A 274 -2.59 22.02 -14.32
CA GLN A 274 -2.41 21.58 -15.70
C GLN A 274 -3.08 22.54 -16.71
N LEU A 275 -4.29 23.00 -16.42
CA LEU A 275 -4.95 24.01 -17.21
C LEU A 275 -4.18 25.34 -17.21
N LEU A 276 -3.68 25.78 -16.04
CA LEU A 276 -2.86 26.97 -15.92
C LEU A 276 -1.58 26.84 -16.74
N ASN A 277 -0.92 25.70 -16.71
CA ASN A 277 0.28 25.39 -17.51
C ASN A 277 0.04 25.57 -19.00
N GLN A 278 -1.06 25.03 -19.54
CA GLN A 278 -1.40 25.22 -20.96
C GLN A 278 -1.68 26.70 -21.31
N LYS A 279 -2.27 27.47 -20.39
CA LYS A 279 -2.49 28.90 -20.59
C LYS A 279 -1.19 29.70 -20.56
N LEU A 280 -0.28 29.40 -19.62
CA LEU A 280 0.99 30.08 -19.50
C LEU A 280 1.99 29.70 -20.60
N GLY A 281 1.76 28.59 -21.30
CA GLY A 281 2.51 28.21 -22.51
C GLY A 281 2.38 29.18 -23.70
N TYR A 282 1.49 30.18 -23.61
CA TYR A 282 1.43 31.31 -24.56
C TYR A 282 2.38 32.45 -24.21
N LEU A 283 2.93 32.47 -23.00
CA LEU A 283 3.88 33.51 -22.58
C LEU A 283 5.26 33.26 -23.23
N PRO A 284 6.07 34.32 -23.38
CA PRO A 284 7.45 34.16 -23.82
C PRO A 284 8.24 33.25 -22.85
N SER A 285 9.15 32.42 -23.37
CA SER A 285 10.24 31.86 -22.59
C SER A 285 11.52 32.65 -22.84
N ILE A 286 12.28 32.93 -21.78
CA ILE A 286 13.50 33.74 -21.83
C ILE A 286 14.63 32.96 -21.16
N GLY A 287 15.72 32.77 -21.87
CA GLY A 287 16.93 32.11 -21.39
C GLY A 287 18.18 32.89 -21.75
N VAL A 288 19.23 32.70 -20.98
CA VAL A 288 20.59 33.17 -21.29
C VAL A 288 21.50 31.96 -21.30
N SER A 289 22.33 31.91 -22.32
CA SER A 289 23.37 30.87 -22.47
C SER A 289 24.75 31.49 -22.61
N TYR A 290 25.74 30.90 -21.93
CA TYR A 290 27.14 31.14 -22.14
C TYR A 290 27.75 29.87 -22.73
N GLN A 291 28.52 30.00 -23.82
CA GLN A 291 29.21 28.91 -24.44
C GLN A 291 30.68 29.30 -24.62
N ASN A 292 31.56 28.38 -24.29
CA ASN A 292 32.98 28.48 -24.53
C ASN A 292 33.43 27.17 -25.20
N ASN A 293 33.85 27.27 -26.47
CA ASN A 293 34.22 26.13 -27.29
C ASN A 293 35.65 26.31 -27.83
N ILE A 294 36.35 25.24 -27.95
CA ILE A 294 37.61 25.16 -28.71
C ILE A 294 37.46 24.06 -29.75
N GLN A 295 37.77 24.40 -30.99
CA GLN A 295 37.76 23.46 -32.10
C GLN A 295 39.18 23.29 -32.61
N TYR A 296 39.63 22.05 -32.77
CA TYR A 296 40.88 21.67 -33.39
C TYR A 296 40.59 21.09 -34.76
N MET A 297 41.37 21.52 -35.74
CA MET A 297 41.28 21.04 -37.14
C MET A 297 42.65 20.57 -37.59
N SER A 298 42.74 19.38 -38.16
CA SER A 298 44.00 18.79 -38.64
C SER A 298 43.77 17.87 -39.86
N GLY A 299 44.75 17.84 -40.78
CA GLY A 299 44.81 16.80 -41.81
C GLY A 299 45.37 15.48 -41.33
N GLU A 300 45.84 15.41 -40.07
CA GLU A 300 46.43 14.22 -39.47
C GLU A 300 45.61 13.78 -38.25
N ALA A 301 45.65 12.48 -37.93
CA ALA A 301 44.91 11.92 -36.79
C ALA A 301 45.35 12.53 -35.42
N ASN A 302 46.55 13.08 -35.33
CA ASN A 302 47.04 13.82 -34.18
C ASN A 302 46.51 15.26 -34.21
N ILE A 303 45.36 15.50 -33.59
CA ILE A 303 44.72 16.83 -33.50
C ILE A 303 45.45 17.83 -32.60
N PHE A 304 46.48 17.42 -31.87
CA PHE A 304 47.35 18.26 -31.02
C PHE A 304 48.76 18.41 -31.61
N GLY A 305 49.00 18.00 -32.87
CA GLY A 305 50.26 18.15 -33.54
C GLY A 305 50.54 19.59 -33.99
N ASP A 306 51.78 19.87 -34.43
CA ASP A 306 52.22 21.20 -34.85
C ASP A 306 51.44 21.75 -36.05
N ASN A 307 50.81 20.86 -36.86
CA ASN A 307 50.00 21.22 -38.02
C ASN A 307 48.49 21.38 -37.69
N ALA A 308 48.08 21.22 -36.42
CA ALA A 308 46.71 21.44 -35.99
C ALA A 308 46.44 22.93 -35.79
N VAL A 309 45.24 23.36 -36.18
CA VAL A 309 44.74 24.70 -35.96
C VAL A 309 43.70 24.67 -34.82
N ASP A 310 43.91 25.43 -33.77
CA ASP A 310 42.96 25.64 -32.71
C ASP A 310 42.16 26.93 -32.91
N ILE A 311 40.84 26.83 -32.78
CA ILE A 311 39.91 27.94 -32.97
C ILE A 311 39.06 28.07 -31.68
N PRO A 312 39.49 28.92 -30.74
CA PRO A 312 38.71 29.22 -29.57
C PRO A 312 37.53 30.13 -29.90
N SER A 313 36.38 29.88 -29.32
CA SER A 313 35.21 30.75 -29.44
C SER A 313 34.45 30.84 -28.12
N SER A 314 34.00 32.05 -27.78
CA SER A 314 33.16 32.28 -26.62
C SER A 314 32.01 33.20 -26.99
N LEU A 315 30.81 32.85 -26.54
CA LEU A 315 29.64 33.70 -26.78
C LEU A 315 28.70 33.71 -25.56
N VAL A 316 28.00 34.82 -25.41
CA VAL A 316 26.81 34.94 -24.54
C VAL A 316 25.64 35.25 -25.47
N ALA A 317 24.57 34.44 -25.31
CA ALA A 317 23.34 34.63 -26.09
C ALA A 317 22.13 34.77 -25.17
N GLY A 318 21.28 35.73 -25.45
CA GLY A 318 19.93 35.80 -24.90
C GLY A 318 18.92 35.26 -25.87
N ASN A 319 18.15 34.25 -25.45
CA ASN A 319 17.14 33.60 -26.28
C ASN A 319 15.76 33.96 -25.80
N ILE A 320 14.90 34.50 -26.66
CA ILE A 320 13.50 34.73 -26.41
C ILE A 320 12.69 33.93 -27.42
N SER A 321 11.79 33.07 -26.92
CA SER A 321 10.88 32.29 -27.75
C SER A 321 9.44 32.66 -27.43
N ILE A 322 8.68 33.09 -28.44
CA ILE A 322 7.27 33.49 -28.31
C ILE A 322 6.47 32.69 -29.34
N PRO A 323 5.54 31.80 -28.92
CA PRO A 323 4.68 31.08 -29.84
C PRO A 323 3.61 32.01 -30.41
N LEU A 324 3.81 32.52 -31.64
CA LEU A 324 2.87 33.45 -32.28
C LEU A 324 1.69 32.75 -32.96
N PHE A 325 1.94 31.63 -33.61
CA PHE A 325 0.92 30.87 -34.33
C PHE A 325 1.20 29.38 -34.26
N THR A 326 0.21 28.64 -33.77
CA THR A 326 0.32 27.18 -33.51
C THR A 326 -0.73 26.37 -34.28
N SER A 327 -1.31 26.93 -35.34
CA SER A 327 -2.37 26.27 -36.15
C SER A 327 -3.55 25.72 -35.31
N GLY A 328 -3.88 26.39 -34.21
CA GLY A 328 -4.96 25.96 -33.30
C GLY A 328 -4.55 24.94 -32.22
N ASN A 329 -3.36 24.35 -32.29
CA ASN A 329 -2.89 23.35 -31.32
C ASN A 329 -2.90 23.88 -29.87
N GLY A 330 -2.41 25.09 -29.63
CA GLY A 330 -2.43 25.70 -28.30
C GLY A 330 -3.87 25.84 -27.74
N ARG A 331 -4.82 26.31 -28.58
CA ARG A 331 -6.22 26.43 -28.19
C ARG A 331 -6.84 25.05 -27.85
N ALA A 332 -6.53 24.03 -28.66
CA ALA A 332 -7.00 22.67 -28.43
C ALA A 332 -6.47 22.11 -27.09
N LYS A 333 -5.17 22.29 -26.78
CA LYS A 333 -4.57 21.88 -25.51
C LYS A 333 -5.19 22.59 -24.30
N VAL A 334 -5.48 23.89 -24.38
CA VAL A 334 -6.19 24.61 -23.31
C VAL A 334 -7.61 24.08 -23.13
N GLN A 335 -8.31 23.78 -24.24
CA GLN A 335 -9.67 23.23 -24.16
C GLN A 335 -9.67 21.80 -23.60
N GLU A 336 -8.71 20.97 -23.98
CA GLU A 336 -8.51 19.64 -23.43
C GLU A 336 -8.27 19.70 -21.93
N ALA A 337 -7.30 20.52 -21.46
CA ALA A 337 -7.01 20.68 -20.04
C ALA A 337 -8.21 21.23 -19.26
N LYS A 338 -9.03 22.11 -19.87
CA LYS A 338 -10.28 22.57 -19.28
C LYS A 338 -11.26 21.42 -19.07
N ILE A 339 -11.41 20.56 -20.08
CA ILE A 339 -12.30 19.40 -19.99
C ILE A 339 -11.78 18.45 -18.88
N GLN A 340 -10.48 18.18 -18.81
CA GLN A 340 -9.87 17.35 -17.77
C GLN A 340 -10.13 17.91 -16.36
N ARG A 341 -9.97 19.22 -16.16
CA ARG A 341 -10.32 19.88 -14.89
C ARG A 341 -11.80 19.73 -14.56
N ASP A 342 -12.69 19.94 -15.53
CA ASP A 342 -14.14 19.83 -15.32
C ASP A 342 -14.55 18.37 -14.99
N GLN A 343 -13.91 17.39 -15.63
CA GLN A 343 -14.05 15.97 -15.27
C GLN A 343 -13.59 15.67 -13.85
N ALA A 344 -12.44 16.22 -13.43
CA ALA A 344 -11.95 16.06 -12.07
C ALA A 344 -12.91 16.65 -11.03
N LYS A 345 -13.52 17.82 -11.31
CA LYS A 345 -14.53 18.45 -10.44
C LYS A 345 -15.80 17.61 -10.32
N ILE A 346 -16.28 17.04 -11.44
CA ILE A 346 -17.43 16.13 -11.41
C ILE A 346 -17.07 14.87 -10.60
N GLY A 347 -15.84 14.34 -10.77
CA GLY A 347 -15.34 13.22 -9.99
C GLY A 347 -15.30 13.50 -8.49
N LEU A 348 -14.90 14.72 -8.08
CA LEU A 348 -14.91 15.15 -6.67
C LEU A 348 -16.33 15.17 -6.11
N GLN A 349 -17.30 15.72 -6.85
CA GLN A 349 -18.70 15.74 -6.43
C GLN A 349 -19.28 14.31 -6.35
N GLN A 350 -18.97 13.44 -7.31
CA GLN A 350 -19.35 12.03 -7.26
C GLN A 350 -18.75 11.32 -6.04
N MET A 351 -17.49 11.62 -5.70
CA MET A 351 -16.83 11.10 -4.50
C MET A 351 -17.56 11.55 -3.23
N GLU A 352 -17.90 12.84 -3.12
CA GLU A 352 -18.63 13.42 -1.98
C GLU A 352 -19.96 12.70 -1.77
N ASP A 353 -20.80 12.59 -2.83
CA ASP A 353 -22.09 11.89 -2.78
C ASP A 353 -21.89 10.40 -2.43
N GLY A 354 -20.85 9.77 -3.00
CA GLY A 354 -20.50 8.38 -2.72
C GLY A 354 -20.09 8.13 -1.26
N LEU A 355 -19.33 9.05 -0.66
CA LEU A 355 -18.92 8.97 0.75
C LEU A 355 -20.12 9.12 1.70
N VAL A 356 -21.07 10.02 1.40
CA VAL A 356 -22.32 10.16 2.18
C VAL A 356 -23.13 8.85 2.11
N MET A 357 -23.30 8.29 0.92
CA MET A 357 -23.99 7.01 0.76
C MET A 357 -23.27 5.87 1.47
N GLN A 358 -21.94 5.79 1.35
CA GLN A 358 -21.13 4.76 2.00
C GLN A 358 -21.22 4.85 3.53
N HIS A 359 -21.16 6.07 4.09
CA HIS A 359 -21.32 6.28 5.53
C HIS A 359 -22.69 5.78 6.01
N ALA A 360 -23.78 6.18 5.32
CA ALA A 360 -25.14 5.75 5.70
C ALA A 360 -25.29 4.21 5.64
N ALA A 361 -24.71 3.58 4.61
CA ALA A 361 -24.68 2.12 4.50
C ALA A 361 -23.90 1.46 5.62
N LEU A 362 -22.68 1.95 5.93
CA LEU A 362 -21.81 1.41 6.99
C LEU A 362 -22.43 1.55 8.38
N VAL A 363 -23.08 2.68 8.66
CA VAL A 363 -23.82 2.87 9.93
C VAL A 363 -24.94 1.84 10.06
N ASN A 364 -25.74 1.66 9.01
CA ASN A 364 -26.80 0.64 9.01
C ASN A 364 -26.23 -0.78 9.18
N ASP A 365 -25.19 -1.12 8.41
CA ASP A 365 -24.54 -2.44 8.47
C ASP A 365 -23.92 -2.72 9.84
N PHE A 366 -23.34 -1.70 10.48
CA PHE A 366 -22.78 -1.82 11.83
C PHE A 366 -23.86 -2.10 12.86
N HIS A 367 -24.98 -1.32 12.86
CA HIS A 367 -26.10 -1.56 13.76
C HIS A 367 -26.72 -2.93 13.54
N GLN A 368 -26.92 -3.34 12.28
CA GLN A 368 -27.43 -4.67 11.95
C GLN A 368 -26.45 -5.76 12.41
N GLY A 369 -25.14 -5.57 12.21
CA GLY A 369 -24.12 -6.52 12.65
C GLY A 369 -24.12 -6.74 14.17
N ILE A 370 -24.29 -5.67 14.98
CA ILE A 370 -24.44 -5.79 16.44
C ILE A 370 -25.73 -6.53 16.80
N ALA A 371 -26.86 -6.21 16.16
CA ALA A 371 -28.13 -6.89 16.42
C ALA A 371 -28.05 -8.38 16.06
N ASP A 372 -27.45 -8.72 14.93
CA ASP A 372 -27.24 -10.10 14.49
C ASP A 372 -26.33 -10.87 15.47
N TYR A 373 -25.23 -10.24 15.92
CA TYR A 373 -24.38 -10.86 16.93
C TYR A 373 -25.13 -11.19 18.22
N LEU A 374 -25.97 -10.26 18.74
CA LEU A 374 -26.74 -10.50 19.95
C LEU A 374 -27.73 -11.65 19.77
N ALA A 375 -28.42 -11.71 18.62
CA ALA A 375 -29.35 -12.81 18.29
C ALA A 375 -28.63 -14.16 18.17
N GLN A 376 -27.46 -14.19 17.50
CA GLN A 376 -26.68 -15.41 17.36
C GLN A 376 -26.04 -15.86 18.68
N LYS A 377 -25.67 -14.92 19.55
CA LYS A 377 -25.18 -15.21 20.91
C LYS A 377 -26.26 -15.92 21.76
N GLU A 378 -27.51 -15.44 21.69
CA GLU A 378 -28.63 -16.08 22.35
C GLU A 378 -28.91 -17.47 21.77
N SER A 379 -28.93 -17.59 20.44
CA SER A 379 -29.12 -18.87 19.74
C SER A 379 -28.04 -19.88 20.10
N ALA A 380 -26.76 -19.49 20.16
CA ALA A 380 -25.67 -20.34 20.59
C ALA A 380 -25.80 -20.79 22.06
N ALA A 381 -26.27 -19.90 22.94
CA ALA A 381 -26.53 -20.23 24.34
C ALA A 381 -27.69 -21.23 24.49
N LEU A 382 -28.74 -21.09 23.66
CA LEU A 382 -29.85 -22.03 23.62
C LEU A 382 -29.42 -23.39 23.09
N ALA A 383 -28.72 -23.42 21.97
CA ALA A 383 -28.19 -24.65 21.37
C ALA A 383 -27.23 -25.39 22.32
N LYS A 384 -26.41 -24.63 23.06
CA LYS A 384 -25.57 -25.20 24.15
C LYS A 384 -26.39 -25.92 25.22
N ARG A 385 -27.45 -25.27 25.71
CA ARG A 385 -28.31 -25.87 26.74
C ARG A 385 -28.99 -27.14 26.23
N ILE A 386 -29.52 -27.14 25.01
CA ILE A 386 -30.11 -28.30 24.34
C ILE A 386 -29.09 -29.43 24.26
N ARG A 387 -27.91 -29.14 23.74
CA ARG A 387 -26.81 -30.13 23.62
C ARG A 387 -26.43 -30.69 24.99
N ASP A 388 -26.25 -29.85 26.01
CA ASP A 388 -25.83 -30.31 27.34
C ASP A 388 -26.91 -31.20 27.98
N GLN A 389 -28.19 -30.91 27.75
CA GLN A 389 -29.31 -31.77 28.17
C GLN A 389 -29.30 -33.11 27.42
N ARG A 390 -29.10 -33.10 26.05
CA ARG A 390 -29.02 -34.33 25.25
C ARG A 390 -27.83 -35.19 25.66
N ARG A 391 -26.70 -34.61 26.03
CA ARG A 391 -25.53 -35.32 26.59
C ARG A 391 -25.88 -36.05 27.89
N LEU A 392 -26.67 -35.42 28.78
CA LEU A 392 -27.11 -36.05 30.01
C LEU A 392 -28.12 -37.19 29.74
N GLU A 393 -29.15 -36.93 28.93
CA GLU A 393 -30.15 -37.92 28.53
C GLU A 393 -29.54 -39.12 27.84
N TYR A 394 -28.48 -38.91 27.03
CA TYR A 394 -27.77 -40.01 26.37
C TYR A 394 -27.03 -40.90 27.39
N LYS A 395 -26.39 -40.31 28.38
CA LYS A 395 -25.75 -41.06 29.49
C LYS A 395 -26.71 -41.89 30.29
N GLU A 396 -27.95 -41.43 30.46
CA GLU A 396 -29.02 -42.13 31.16
C GLU A 396 -29.78 -43.14 30.24
N GLY A 397 -29.38 -43.25 28.97
CA GLY A 397 -30.02 -44.15 27.99
C GLY A 397 -31.42 -43.69 27.54
N MET A 398 -31.76 -42.40 27.75
CA MET A 398 -33.07 -41.82 27.42
C MET A 398 -33.18 -41.21 26.04
N THR A 399 -32.08 -41.10 25.30
CA THR A 399 -32.06 -40.54 23.92
C THR A 399 -31.12 -41.40 23.03
N SER A 400 -31.29 -41.26 21.73
CA SER A 400 -30.49 -42.04 20.75
C SER A 400 -29.14 -41.32 20.40
N SER A 401 -28.20 -42.14 19.91
CA SER A 401 -26.92 -41.61 19.37
C SER A 401 -27.11 -40.62 18.23
N MET A 402 -28.19 -40.74 17.45
CA MET A 402 -28.53 -39.86 16.37
C MET A 402 -28.99 -38.47 16.89
N GLU A 403 -29.85 -38.43 17.92
CA GLU A 403 -30.34 -37.19 18.52
C GLU A 403 -29.20 -36.43 19.22
N LEU A 404 -28.28 -37.13 19.89
CA LEU A 404 -27.06 -36.54 20.43
C LEU A 404 -26.23 -35.89 19.33
N THR A 405 -25.94 -36.65 18.26
CA THR A 405 -25.16 -36.16 17.09
C THR A 405 -25.79 -34.92 16.47
N GLN A 406 -27.09 -34.92 16.30
CA GLN A 406 -27.84 -33.78 15.78
C GLN A 406 -27.70 -32.55 16.66
N SER A 407 -27.82 -32.72 17.99
CA SER A 407 -27.67 -31.60 18.94
C SER A 407 -26.24 -31.04 18.99
N GLU A 408 -25.21 -31.89 18.82
CA GLU A 408 -23.82 -31.48 18.68
C GLU A 408 -23.61 -30.66 17.42
N ALA A 409 -24.14 -31.10 16.28
CA ALA A 409 -24.05 -30.38 15.01
C ALA A 409 -24.76 -29.01 15.09
N GLN A 410 -25.97 -28.96 15.67
CA GLN A 410 -26.72 -27.70 15.85
C GLN A 410 -25.97 -26.69 16.74
N TYR A 411 -25.33 -27.19 17.82
CA TYR A 411 -24.51 -26.30 18.65
C TYR A 411 -23.29 -25.76 17.90
N GLN A 412 -22.59 -26.59 17.12
CA GLN A 412 -21.44 -26.15 16.33
C GLN A 412 -21.85 -25.11 15.29
N GLU A 413 -22.98 -25.32 14.61
CA GLU A 413 -23.51 -24.38 13.63
C GLU A 413 -23.89 -23.03 14.28
N ALA A 414 -24.61 -23.05 15.40
CA ALA A 414 -24.98 -21.84 16.13
C ALA A 414 -23.76 -21.07 16.67
N LEU A 415 -22.73 -21.78 17.11
CA LEU A 415 -21.48 -21.18 17.56
C LEU A 415 -20.71 -20.51 16.42
N GLN A 416 -20.61 -21.19 15.27
CA GLN A 416 -19.99 -20.65 14.09
C GLN A 416 -20.74 -19.40 13.61
N ALA A 417 -22.08 -19.43 13.58
CA ALA A 417 -22.91 -18.28 13.24
C ALA A 417 -22.66 -17.09 14.18
N LYS A 418 -22.54 -17.33 15.50
CA LYS A 418 -22.18 -16.31 16.49
C LYS A 418 -20.82 -15.70 16.18
N PHE A 419 -19.81 -16.51 15.90
CA PHE A 419 -18.46 -16.04 15.61
C PHE A 419 -18.39 -15.21 14.33
N MET A 420 -19.09 -15.66 13.28
CA MET A 420 -19.16 -14.91 12.01
C MET A 420 -19.89 -13.57 12.17
N ALA A 421 -20.98 -13.54 12.97
CA ALA A 421 -21.69 -12.29 13.28
C ALA A 421 -20.81 -11.33 14.09
N ALA A 422 -20.03 -11.84 15.06
CA ALA A 422 -19.08 -11.04 15.83
C ALA A 422 -18.01 -10.41 14.92
N GLN A 423 -17.40 -11.22 14.05
CA GLN A 423 -16.41 -10.74 13.08
C GLN A 423 -17.01 -9.67 12.16
N ASN A 424 -18.18 -9.93 11.59
CA ASN A 424 -18.85 -8.99 10.70
C ASN A 424 -19.10 -7.63 11.39
N ALA A 425 -19.62 -7.65 12.62
CA ALA A 425 -19.85 -6.42 13.39
C ALA A 425 -18.56 -5.63 13.63
N LEU A 426 -17.47 -6.30 14.01
CA LEU A 426 -16.17 -5.67 14.25
C LEU A 426 -15.51 -5.16 12.96
N ASP A 427 -15.66 -5.89 11.86
CA ASP A 427 -15.14 -5.46 10.55
C ASP A 427 -15.88 -4.22 10.05
N LYS A 428 -17.22 -4.15 10.23
CA LYS A 428 -18.02 -2.95 9.91
C LYS A 428 -17.64 -1.75 10.77
N LYS A 429 -17.36 -1.96 12.07
CA LYS A 429 -16.79 -0.93 12.93
C LYS A 429 -15.46 -0.40 12.36
N SER A 430 -14.54 -1.29 11.97
CA SER A 430 -13.24 -0.91 11.44
C SER A 430 -13.34 -0.14 10.12
N GLU A 431 -14.32 -0.47 9.27
CA GLU A 431 -14.64 0.27 8.05
C GLU A 431 -15.19 1.67 8.35
N LEU A 432 -16.06 1.79 9.36
CA LEU A 432 -16.59 3.09 9.81
C LEU A 432 -15.48 3.96 10.42
N GLU A 433 -14.61 3.39 11.26
CA GLU A 433 -13.44 4.08 11.82
C GLU A 433 -12.47 4.58 10.72
N TYR A 434 -12.25 3.79 9.67
CA TYR A 434 -11.48 4.22 8.51
C TYR A 434 -12.09 5.47 7.87
N LEU A 435 -13.38 5.43 7.58
CA LEU A 435 -14.09 6.53 6.93
C LEU A 435 -14.08 7.81 7.79
N MET A 436 -14.09 7.68 9.10
CA MET A 436 -14.14 8.78 10.06
C MET A 436 -12.76 9.22 10.59
N THR A 437 -11.65 8.69 10.08
CA THR A 437 -10.30 8.82 10.66
C THR A 437 -9.89 10.26 10.98
N LYS A 438 -10.17 11.25 10.12
CA LYS A 438 -9.83 12.66 10.36
C LYS A 438 -10.90 13.46 11.12
N GLN A 439 -12.10 12.93 11.27
CA GLN A 439 -13.19 13.60 12.02
C GLN A 439 -13.03 13.42 13.53
N THR A 440 -12.37 12.36 13.95
CA THR A 440 -12.16 11.98 15.35
C THR A 440 -10.83 12.47 15.95
N GLN A 441 -9.90 12.95 15.12
CA GLN A 441 -8.65 13.56 15.58
C GLN A 441 -8.88 15.04 15.92
N LYS A 442 -9.20 15.34 17.19
CA LYS A 442 -9.16 16.68 17.78
C LYS A 442 -7.90 16.89 18.57
#